data_f702a2c1425cab04c9c1a45a825c4676
#
_entry.id   f702a2c1425cab04c9c1a45a825c4676
#
_cell.length_a   1.000
_cell.length_b   1.000
_cell.length_c   1.000
_cell.angle_alpha   90.00
_cell.angle_beta   90.00
_cell.angle_gamma   90.00
#
_symmetry.space_group_name_H-M   'P 1'
#
loop_
_entity.id
_entity.type
_entity.pdbx_description
1 polymer ?
#
loop_
_entity_poly.entity_id
_entity_poly.type
_entity_poly.pdbx_seq_one_letter_code
_entity_poly.pdbx_strand_id
1 'polypeptide(L)'
;MRLATGVFTSLLIPVVSIAQTPATPLRIAASSLASVEVHLNARRIGNSWYEEDASLSGPSRIAIAYGQPHARGRKVEGGLIPLDSVWRFGANMATTLHTDLDITLGDLKLPRGDYALFILYTRTGYALIVNRGTGQWGTDHDPAKDIGRVSLTSRTMAEPEQSLSIYLVPDAPQPGTGYADLKGTLRIKWGTTELTTTWRVDQ
;
A
#
# COMPACT_ATOMS: atom_id res chain seq x y z
N MET A 1 73.60 -21.32 -48.33
CA MET A 1 72.86 -20.50 -47.31
C MET A 1 71.52 -20.06 -47.94
N ARG A 2 70.43 -20.80 -47.70
CA ARG A 2 69.12 -20.53 -48.30
C ARG A 2 68.29 -19.85 -47.24
N LEU A 3 67.86 -18.61 -47.48
CA LEU A 3 66.94 -17.83 -46.67
C LEU A 3 65.49 -18.27 -46.97
N ALA A 4 64.78 -18.73 -45.96
CA ALA A 4 63.36 -19.09 -46.05
C ALA A 4 62.55 -17.83 -45.68
N THR A 5 61.76 -17.30 -46.62
CA THR A 5 60.85 -16.18 -46.43
C THR A 5 59.53 -16.74 -45.90
N GLY A 6 59.26 -16.49 -44.62
CA GLY A 6 57.96 -16.85 -44.01
C GLY A 6 56.89 -15.82 -44.34
N VAL A 7 55.81 -16.25 -44.97
CA VAL A 7 54.61 -15.45 -45.22
C VAL A 7 53.70 -15.55 -43.99
N PHE A 8 53.54 -14.41 -43.27
CA PHE A 8 52.55 -14.29 -42.19
C PHE A 8 51.20 -13.92 -42.79
N THR A 9 50.26 -14.85 -42.78
CA THR A 9 48.88 -14.62 -43.14
C THR A 9 48.14 -14.07 -41.92
N SER A 10 47.81 -12.79 -41.91
CA SER A 10 47.02 -12.14 -40.83
C SER A 10 45.55 -12.48 -41.03
N LEU A 11 44.96 -13.20 -40.05
CA LEU A 11 43.56 -13.56 -40.04
C LEU A 11 42.79 -12.37 -39.45
N LEU A 12 42.05 -11.59 -40.27
CA LEU A 12 41.15 -10.56 -39.85
C LEU A 12 39.84 -11.19 -39.34
N ILE A 13 39.65 -11.18 -38.03
CA ILE A 13 38.36 -11.57 -37.40
C ILE A 13 37.41 -10.38 -37.50
N PRO A 14 36.23 -10.52 -38.15
CA PRO A 14 35.26 -9.41 -38.18
C PRO A 14 34.70 -9.17 -36.78
N VAL A 15 34.87 -8.00 -36.24
CA VAL A 15 34.20 -7.53 -35.02
C VAL A 15 32.74 -7.27 -35.36
N VAL A 16 31.85 -8.17 -34.97
CA VAL A 16 30.41 -7.94 -35.06
C VAL A 16 30.02 -6.93 -33.97
N SER A 17 29.82 -5.69 -34.36
CA SER A 17 29.28 -4.67 -33.47
C SER A 17 27.79 -4.96 -33.22
N ILE A 18 27.46 -5.49 -32.05
CA ILE A 18 26.06 -5.63 -31.62
C ILE A 18 25.56 -4.23 -31.30
N ALA A 19 24.74 -3.67 -32.19
CA ALA A 19 24.06 -2.40 -31.93
C ALA A 19 23.16 -2.58 -30.68
N GLN A 20 23.51 -1.93 -29.57
CA GLN A 20 22.68 -1.89 -28.38
C GLN A 20 21.42 -1.09 -28.73
N THR A 21 20.26 -1.72 -28.63
CA THR A 21 18.98 -1.01 -28.69
C THR A 21 18.95 0.03 -27.58
N PRO A 22 18.70 1.34 -27.88
CA PRO A 22 18.68 2.34 -26.85
C PRO A 22 17.62 1.98 -25.81
N ALA A 23 18.03 1.91 -24.54
CA ALA A 23 17.12 1.63 -23.44
C ALA A 23 16.02 2.70 -23.40
N THR A 24 14.75 2.27 -23.33
CA THR A 24 13.62 3.19 -23.17
C THR A 24 13.83 3.98 -21.87
N PRO A 25 13.77 5.33 -21.89
CA PRO A 25 13.99 6.12 -20.70
C PRO A 25 12.94 5.79 -19.63
N LEU A 26 13.38 5.58 -18.39
CA LEU A 26 12.50 5.34 -17.25
C LEU A 26 11.64 6.58 -16.98
N ARG A 27 10.37 6.36 -16.65
CA ARG A 27 9.42 7.43 -16.32
C ARG A 27 8.61 7.03 -15.09
N ILE A 28 8.33 8.01 -14.22
CA ILE A 28 7.42 7.82 -13.09
C ILE A 28 5.99 7.79 -13.62
N ALA A 29 5.23 6.77 -13.22
CA ALA A 29 3.81 6.67 -13.55
C ALA A 29 3.01 7.85 -12.97
N ALA A 30 1.91 8.21 -13.63
CA ALA A 30 1.02 9.28 -13.16
C ALA A 30 0.41 8.99 -11.79
N SER A 31 0.20 7.71 -11.47
CA SER A 31 -0.19 7.19 -10.16
C SER A 31 0.59 5.90 -9.95
N SER A 32 1.58 5.93 -9.07
CA SER A 32 2.41 4.76 -8.75
C SER A 32 1.65 3.77 -7.87
N LEU A 33 2.06 2.52 -7.91
CA LEU A 33 1.61 1.55 -6.91
C LEU A 33 2.34 1.82 -5.60
N ALA A 34 1.61 1.83 -4.49
CA ALA A 34 2.12 1.94 -3.15
C ALA A 34 1.53 0.86 -2.25
N SER A 35 2.24 0.49 -1.20
CA SER A 35 1.75 -0.41 -0.17
C SER A 35 2.27 0.00 1.19
N VAL A 36 1.53 -0.41 2.21
CA VAL A 36 1.94 -0.36 3.62
C VAL A 36 1.57 -1.69 4.25
N GLU A 37 2.44 -2.21 5.08
CA GLU A 37 2.19 -3.46 5.80
C GLU A 37 2.75 -3.43 7.22
N VAL A 38 2.12 -4.20 8.10
CA VAL A 38 2.54 -4.47 9.47
C VAL A 38 2.68 -5.97 9.63
N HIS A 39 3.86 -6.38 10.10
CA HIS A 39 4.15 -7.76 10.46
C HIS A 39 4.04 -7.92 11.96
N LEU A 40 3.31 -8.94 12.42
CA LEU A 40 2.95 -9.14 13.83
C LEU A 40 3.69 -10.32 14.48
N ASN A 41 4.76 -10.78 13.83
CA ASN A 41 5.57 -11.94 14.20
C ASN A 41 6.97 -11.54 14.68
N ALA A 42 7.07 -10.50 15.49
CA ALA A 42 8.35 -10.06 16.05
C ALA A 42 8.79 -10.92 17.24
N ARG A 43 10.08 -11.20 17.36
CA ARG A 43 10.70 -11.79 18.54
C ARG A 43 11.64 -10.82 19.22
N ARG A 44 11.86 -11.04 20.53
CA ARG A 44 12.82 -10.26 21.31
C ARG A 44 14.24 -10.77 21.06
N ILE A 45 15.17 -9.84 20.75
CA ILE A 45 16.60 -10.12 20.68
C ILE A 45 17.28 -9.51 21.91
N GLY A 46 17.89 -10.36 22.73
CA GLY A 46 18.56 -9.92 23.97
C GLY A 46 17.59 -9.24 24.93
N ASN A 47 18.00 -8.14 25.52
CA ASN A 47 17.21 -7.42 26.53
C ASN A 47 16.42 -6.22 26.01
N SER A 48 16.54 -5.84 24.75
CA SER A 48 16.03 -4.51 24.32
C SER A 48 15.38 -4.41 22.95
N TRP A 49 15.55 -5.38 22.05
CA TRP A 49 15.07 -5.21 20.68
C TRP A 49 14.14 -6.32 20.23
N TYR A 50 13.20 -5.98 19.34
CA TYR A 50 12.35 -6.92 18.65
C TYR A 50 12.65 -6.81 17.16
N GLU A 51 12.73 -7.94 16.49
CA GLU A 51 12.79 -8.03 15.04
C GLU A 51 11.71 -8.97 14.52
N GLU A 52 11.35 -8.82 13.27
CA GLU A 52 10.45 -9.74 12.59
C GLU A 52 11.07 -11.13 12.51
N ASP A 53 10.29 -12.15 12.83
CA ASP A 53 10.68 -13.55 12.70
C ASP A 53 9.53 -14.37 12.10
N ALA A 54 9.58 -14.54 10.78
CA ALA A 54 8.58 -15.31 10.04
C ALA A 54 8.44 -16.78 10.50
N SER A 55 9.42 -17.30 11.24
CA SER A 55 9.37 -18.68 11.76
C SER A 55 8.50 -18.84 13.00
N LEU A 56 8.13 -17.76 13.68
CA LEU A 56 7.44 -17.84 14.98
C LEU A 56 5.97 -18.18 14.90
N SER A 57 5.25 -17.72 13.89
CA SER A 57 3.78 -17.81 13.87
C SER A 57 3.16 -18.05 12.48
N GLY A 58 3.96 -18.28 11.46
CA GLY A 58 3.43 -18.35 10.09
C GLY A 58 2.93 -16.98 9.59
N PRO A 59 2.02 -16.96 8.62
CA PRO A 59 1.47 -15.72 8.08
C PRO A 59 0.80 -14.89 9.17
N SER A 60 1.25 -13.65 9.35
CA SER A 60 0.76 -12.74 10.40
C SER A 60 0.89 -11.28 9.98
N ARG A 61 0.39 -10.98 8.78
CA ARG A 61 0.53 -9.68 8.13
C ARG A 61 -0.84 -9.01 7.95
N ILE A 62 -0.85 -7.67 8.13
CA ILE A 62 -1.91 -6.80 7.65
C ILE A 62 -1.28 -5.87 6.63
N ALA A 63 -1.82 -5.81 5.41
CA ALA A 63 -1.27 -5.01 4.31
C ALA A 63 -2.35 -4.26 3.56
N ILE A 64 -2.04 -3.05 3.09
CA ILE A 64 -2.88 -2.28 2.18
C ILE A 64 -2.07 -1.93 0.95
N ALA A 65 -2.55 -2.33 -0.23
CA ALA A 65 -1.98 -1.98 -1.53
C ALA A 65 -2.93 -1.04 -2.29
N TYR A 66 -2.39 0.03 -2.86
CA TYR A 66 -3.20 1.05 -3.51
C TYR A 66 -2.46 1.76 -4.65
N GLY A 67 -3.20 2.23 -5.63
CA GLY A 67 -2.66 3.20 -6.58
C GLY A 67 -2.59 4.57 -5.90
N GLN A 68 -1.43 5.19 -5.87
CA GLN A 68 -1.18 6.46 -5.20
C GLN A 68 -1.43 7.65 -6.14
N PRO A 69 -2.59 8.33 -6.07
CA PRO A 69 -2.84 9.53 -6.85
C PRO A 69 -2.14 10.74 -6.22
N HIS A 70 -1.83 11.73 -7.07
CA HIS A 70 -1.27 13.02 -6.68
C HIS A 70 -2.25 14.15 -6.97
N ALA A 71 -2.38 15.11 -6.08
CA ALA A 71 -3.29 16.26 -6.22
C ALA A 71 -2.90 17.13 -7.43
N ARG A 72 -1.62 17.46 -7.61
CA ARG A 72 -1.11 18.29 -8.71
C ARG A 72 -1.89 19.59 -8.87
N GLY A 73 -2.13 20.30 -7.75
CA GLY A 73 -2.87 21.56 -7.72
C GLY A 73 -4.37 21.41 -7.86
N ARG A 74 -4.92 20.19 -8.00
CA ARG A 74 -6.38 19.98 -8.06
C ARG A 74 -6.96 19.92 -6.65
N LYS A 75 -8.22 20.34 -6.52
CA LYS A 75 -8.97 20.19 -5.29
C LYS A 75 -9.20 18.70 -4.99
N VAL A 76 -8.87 18.27 -3.78
CA VAL A 76 -9.03 16.87 -3.35
C VAL A 76 -10.47 16.62 -2.90
N GLU A 77 -10.90 17.20 -1.78
CA GLU A 77 -12.26 17.03 -1.26
C GLU A 77 -13.28 17.80 -2.09
N GLY A 78 -14.33 17.13 -2.52
CA GLY A 78 -15.35 17.69 -3.43
C GLY A 78 -14.84 17.92 -4.86
N GLY A 79 -13.67 17.37 -5.18
CA GLY A 79 -13.06 17.37 -6.51
C GLY A 79 -12.63 15.98 -6.90
N LEU A 80 -11.39 15.57 -6.53
CA LEU A 80 -10.88 14.22 -6.80
C LEU A 80 -11.60 13.14 -5.96
N ILE A 81 -12.01 13.49 -4.73
CA ILE A 81 -12.94 12.71 -3.91
C ILE A 81 -14.30 13.40 -4.03
N PRO A 82 -15.24 12.85 -4.80
CA PRO A 82 -16.53 13.49 -5.03
C PRO A 82 -17.41 13.43 -3.78
N LEU A 83 -18.20 14.46 -3.57
CA LEU A 83 -19.18 14.50 -2.49
C LEU A 83 -20.37 13.60 -2.82
N ASP A 84 -20.91 12.93 -1.80
CA ASP A 84 -22.10 12.06 -1.85
C ASP A 84 -21.97 10.91 -2.85
N SER A 85 -20.72 10.45 -3.11
CA SER A 85 -20.49 9.29 -3.94
C SER A 85 -19.33 8.44 -3.43
N VAL A 86 -19.33 7.16 -3.85
CA VAL A 86 -18.28 6.21 -3.51
C VAL A 86 -17.05 6.50 -4.34
N TRP A 87 -15.92 6.66 -3.67
CA TRP A 87 -14.61 6.84 -4.29
C TRP A 87 -13.74 5.60 -4.07
N ARG A 88 -13.01 5.17 -5.10
CA ARG A 88 -12.14 3.99 -5.13
C ARG A 88 -10.96 3.99 -4.14
N PHE A 89 -10.87 4.96 -3.28
CA PHE A 89 -9.81 5.11 -2.27
C PHE A 89 -8.39 4.95 -2.84
N GLY A 90 -8.15 5.47 -4.03
CA GLY A 90 -6.86 5.36 -4.71
C GLY A 90 -6.95 5.71 -6.19
N ALA A 91 -6.08 5.12 -6.99
CA ALA A 91 -6.03 5.24 -8.44
C ALA A 91 -5.93 3.86 -9.10
N ASN A 92 -6.45 3.74 -10.33
CA ASN A 92 -6.42 2.52 -11.13
C ASN A 92 -7.25 1.40 -10.49
N MET A 93 -6.62 0.33 -10.02
CA MET A 93 -7.28 -0.78 -9.33
C MET A 93 -7.86 -0.33 -7.99
N ALA A 94 -8.87 -1.03 -7.50
CA ALA A 94 -9.40 -0.81 -6.16
C ALA A 94 -8.30 -1.04 -5.11
N THR A 95 -8.28 -0.18 -4.09
CA THR A 95 -7.39 -0.37 -2.93
C THR A 95 -7.74 -1.67 -2.23
N THR A 96 -6.75 -2.50 -1.93
CA THR A 96 -6.94 -3.83 -1.35
C THR A 96 -6.37 -3.88 0.06
N LEU A 97 -7.16 -4.36 1.01
CA LEU A 97 -6.72 -4.78 2.34
C LEU A 97 -6.53 -6.29 2.32
N HIS A 98 -5.37 -6.75 2.74
CA HIS A 98 -5.06 -8.14 3.03
C HIS A 98 -4.85 -8.32 4.53
N THR A 99 -5.39 -9.37 5.12
CA THR A 99 -5.09 -9.76 6.50
C THR A 99 -4.98 -11.26 6.64
N ASP A 100 -3.88 -11.71 7.23
CA ASP A 100 -3.65 -13.12 7.59
C ASP A 100 -4.39 -13.53 8.87
N LEU A 101 -4.93 -12.56 9.61
CA LEU A 101 -5.57 -12.72 10.91
C LEU A 101 -6.98 -12.14 10.89
N ASP A 102 -7.85 -12.65 11.77
CA ASP A 102 -9.13 -12.00 12.03
C ASP A 102 -8.89 -10.67 12.74
N ILE A 103 -9.45 -9.59 12.22
CA ILE A 103 -9.27 -8.25 12.75
C ILE A 103 -10.60 -7.54 12.96
N THR A 104 -10.61 -6.58 13.85
CA THR A 104 -11.67 -5.56 13.92
C THR A 104 -11.11 -4.24 13.40
N LEU A 105 -11.73 -3.68 12.36
CA LEU A 105 -11.41 -2.38 11.79
C LEU A 105 -12.49 -1.38 12.20
N GLY A 106 -12.15 -0.42 13.07
CA GLY A 106 -13.14 0.39 13.76
C GLY A 106 -14.07 -0.49 14.63
N ASP A 107 -15.31 -0.62 14.20
CA ASP A 107 -16.34 -1.49 14.81
C ASP A 107 -16.69 -2.71 13.95
N LEU A 108 -16.09 -2.84 12.76
CA LEU A 108 -16.39 -3.90 11.81
C LEU A 108 -15.43 -5.08 11.99
N LYS A 109 -15.97 -6.26 12.28
CA LYS A 109 -15.22 -7.52 12.33
C LYS A 109 -14.97 -8.05 10.93
N LEU A 110 -13.72 -8.34 10.63
CA LEU A 110 -13.26 -8.85 9.35
C LEU A 110 -12.48 -10.15 9.57
N PRO A 111 -12.98 -11.30 9.12
CA PRO A 111 -12.20 -12.52 9.03
C PRO A 111 -10.93 -12.30 8.19
N ARG A 112 -9.92 -13.11 8.40
CA ARG A 112 -8.74 -13.15 7.52
C ARG A 112 -9.15 -13.29 6.05
N GLY A 113 -8.46 -12.58 5.16
CA GLY A 113 -8.77 -12.59 3.73
C GLY A 113 -8.40 -11.29 3.02
N ASP A 114 -8.90 -11.17 1.81
CA ASP A 114 -8.69 -10.02 0.93
C ASP A 114 -10.00 -9.23 0.77
N TYR A 115 -9.90 -7.91 0.81
CA TYR A 115 -11.02 -7.00 0.72
C TYR A 115 -10.67 -5.80 -0.15
N ALA A 116 -11.61 -5.32 -0.95
CA ALA A 116 -11.48 -4.01 -1.56
C ALA A 116 -11.98 -2.93 -0.60
N LEU A 117 -11.30 -1.79 -0.61
CA LEU A 117 -11.63 -0.63 0.20
C LEU A 117 -12.10 0.53 -0.68
N PHE A 118 -13.18 1.19 -0.25
CA PHE A 118 -13.70 2.40 -0.88
C PHE A 118 -13.98 3.46 0.18
N ILE A 119 -14.07 4.72 -0.20
CA ILE A 119 -14.48 5.79 0.71
C ILE A 119 -15.77 6.43 0.19
N LEU A 120 -16.73 6.60 1.09
CA LEU A 120 -17.87 7.46 0.91
C LEU A 120 -17.62 8.78 1.65
N TYR A 121 -17.59 9.88 0.90
CA TYR A 121 -17.51 11.22 1.44
C TYR A 121 -18.87 11.88 1.37
N THR A 122 -19.39 12.32 2.52
CA THR A 122 -20.69 12.99 2.64
C THR A 122 -20.54 14.33 3.38
N ARG A 123 -21.60 15.11 3.42
CA ARG A 123 -21.63 16.36 4.19
C ARG A 123 -21.49 16.13 5.70
N THR A 124 -21.79 14.94 6.19
CA THR A 124 -21.72 14.58 7.60
C THR A 124 -20.43 13.87 7.98
N GLY A 125 -19.55 13.56 7.03
CA GLY A 125 -18.25 12.94 7.30
C GLY A 125 -17.85 11.89 6.27
N TYR A 126 -16.95 11.00 6.70
CA TYR A 126 -16.34 9.98 5.87
C TYR A 126 -16.64 8.59 6.43
N ALA A 127 -16.89 7.65 5.54
CA ALA A 127 -16.98 6.24 5.87
C ALA A 127 -16.07 5.42 4.96
N LEU A 128 -15.34 4.49 5.53
CA LEU A 128 -14.61 3.46 4.80
C LEU A 128 -15.58 2.30 4.53
N ILE A 129 -15.75 1.93 3.28
CA ILE A 129 -16.54 0.78 2.85
C ILE A 129 -15.60 -0.39 2.65
N VAL A 130 -15.92 -1.53 3.26
CA VAL A 130 -15.21 -2.80 3.07
C VAL A 130 -16.05 -3.69 2.18
N ASN A 131 -15.47 -4.18 1.10
CA ASN A 131 -16.16 -4.92 0.06
C ASN A 131 -15.44 -6.25 -0.24
N ARG A 132 -16.17 -7.31 -0.51
CA ARG A 132 -15.62 -8.65 -0.81
C ARG A 132 -15.11 -8.81 -2.23
N GLY A 133 -15.47 -7.92 -3.13
CA GLY A 133 -14.94 -7.92 -4.50
C GLY A 133 -13.48 -7.44 -4.49
N THR A 134 -12.58 -8.20 -5.07
CA THR A 134 -11.14 -7.86 -5.18
C THR A 134 -10.68 -8.01 -6.62
N GLY A 135 -9.61 -7.31 -6.97
CA GLY A 135 -8.99 -7.42 -8.30
C GLY A 135 -9.74 -6.69 -9.42
N GLN A 136 -10.78 -5.90 -9.10
CA GLN A 136 -11.51 -5.10 -10.07
C GLN A 136 -10.86 -3.74 -10.29
N TRP A 137 -11.24 -3.09 -11.36
CA TRP A 137 -10.92 -1.68 -11.57
C TRP A 137 -11.62 -0.83 -10.49
N GLY A 138 -10.95 0.19 -10.00
CA GLY A 138 -11.44 0.94 -8.83
C GLY A 138 -12.80 1.61 -8.98
N THR A 139 -13.30 1.83 -10.20
CA THR A 139 -14.64 2.38 -10.44
C THR A 139 -15.73 1.31 -10.44
N ASP A 140 -15.37 0.04 -10.41
CA ASP A 140 -16.29 -1.09 -10.52
C ASP A 140 -16.73 -1.57 -9.11
N HIS A 141 -17.30 -0.65 -8.34
CA HIS A 141 -17.86 -0.95 -7.02
C HIS A 141 -19.22 -1.63 -7.16
N ASP A 142 -19.33 -2.83 -6.59
CA ASP A 142 -20.59 -3.59 -6.48
C ASP A 142 -21.11 -3.51 -5.03
N PRO A 143 -22.16 -2.71 -4.77
CA PRO A 143 -22.70 -2.55 -3.40
C PRO A 143 -23.24 -3.84 -2.79
N ALA A 144 -23.61 -4.83 -3.61
CA ALA A 144 -24.10 -6.13 -3.11
C ALA A 144 -22.98 -6.94 -2.40
N LYS A 145 -21.72 -6.57 -2.61
CA LYS A 145 -20.55 -7.18 -1.97
C LYS A 145 -20.04 -6.39 -0.75
N ASP A 146 -20.70 -5.28 -0.39
CA ASP A 146 -20.32 -4.53 0.81
C ASP A 146 -20.54 -5.38 2.06
N ILE A 147 -19.50 -5.50 2.89
CA ILE A 147 -19.56 -6.20 4.18
C ILE A 147 -20.06 -5.25 5.25
N GLY A 148 -19.60 -4.00 5.19
CA GLY A 148 -19.96 -2.98 6.16
C GLY A 148 -19.22 -1.66 5.89
N ARG A 149 -19.51 -0.71 6.77
CA ARG A 149 -18.95 0.63 6.73
C ARG A 149 -18.36 0.99 8.07
N VAL A 150 -17.17 1.56 8.06
CA VAL A 150 -16.45 2.03 9.24
C VAL A 150 -16.43 3.55 9.22
N SER A 151 -16.92 4.19 10.27
CA SER A 151 -16.84 5.65 10.41
C SER A 151 -15.39 6.08 10.54
N LEU A 152 -15.01 7.14 9.81
CA LEU A 152 -13.68 7.73 9.88
C LEU A 152 -13.73 9.06 10.62
N THR A 153 -12.86 9.24 11.59
CA THR A 153 -12.63 10.53 12.22
C THR A 153 -11.79 11.39 11.29
N SER A 154 -12.23 12.62 11.03
CA SER A 154 -11.52 13.56 10.16
C SER A 154 -10.93 14.72 10.93
N ARG A 155 -9.75 15.20 10.51
CA ARG A 155 -9.18 16.47 10.96
C ARG A 155 -8.52 17.20 9.80
N THR A 156 -8.49 18.53 9.89
CA THR A 156 -7.77 19.37 8.94
C THR A 156 -6.29 19.43 9.33
N MET A 157 -5.42 19.25 8.33
CA MET A 157 -3.97 19.41 8.47
C MET A 157 -3.54 20.83 8.10
N ALA A 158 -2.52 21.35 8.78
CA ALA A 158 -1.94 22.66 8.47
C ALA A 158 -1.23 22.66 7.10
N GLU A 159 -0.50 21.59 6.79
CA GLU A 159 0.20 21.42 5.53
C GLU A 159 -0.51 20.37 4.66
N PRO A 160 -0.79 20.67 3.39
CA PRO A 160 -1.47 19.74 2.50
C PRO A 160 -0.55 18.61 2.03
N GLU A 161 -1.05 17.38 2.08
CA GLU A 161 -0.40 16.22 1.51
C GLU A 161 -0.69 16.13 0.00
N GLN A 162 0.35 16.17 -0.84
CA GLN A 162 0.19 16.15 -2.30
C GLN A 162 -0.20 14.77 -2.85
N SER A 163 0.27 13.72 -2.21
CA SER A 163 0.03 12.33 -2.60
C SER A 163 -0.87 11.66 -1.58
N LEU A 164 -1.80 10.80 -2.03
CA LEU A 164 -2.51 9.94 -1.10
C LEU A 164 -1.51 9.10 -0.31
N SER A 165 -1.53 9.20 1.01
CA SER A 165 -0.64 8.46 1.91
C SER A 165 -1.47 7.67 2.91
N ILE A 166 -1.25 6.35 2.97
CA ILE A 166 -1.93 5.42 3.87
C ILE A 166 -0.90 4.84 4.83
N TYR A 167 -1.24 4.80 6.13
CA TYR A 167 -0.38 4.29 7.18
C TYR A 167 -1.15 3.30 8.05
N LEU A 168 -0.52 2.16 8.33
CA LEU A 168 -0.90 1.26 9.41
C LEU A 168 0.09 1.48 10.55
N VAL A 169 -0.35 2.14 11.61
CA VAL A 169 0.53 2.52 12.73
C VAL A 169 0.19 1.67 13.94
N PRO A 170 1.04 0.68 14.31
CA PRO A 170 0.85 -0.07 15.54
C PRO A 170 0.96 0.85 16.76
N ASP A 171 0.18 0.57 17.79
CA ASP A 171 0.33 1.25 19.06
C ASP A 171 1.66 0.85 19.71
N ALA A 172 2.36 1.83 20.28
CA ALA A 172 3.56 1.54 21.04
C ALA A 172 3.20 0.73 22.30
N PRO A 173 3.96 -0.34 22.61
CA PRO A 173 3.72 -1.09 23.84
C PRO A 173 3.90 -0.18 25.05
N GLN A 174 3.00 -0.32 26.03
CA GLN A 174 3.12 0.40 27.29
C GLN A 174 4.22 -0.25 28.16
N PRO A 175 5.02 0.53 28.89
CA PRO A 175 6.00 -0.02 29.82
C PRO A 175 5.36 -1.02 30.78
N GLY A 176 5.88 -2.25 30.85
CA GLY A 176 5.42 -3.30 31.77
C GLY A 176 4.24 -4.14 31.28
N THR A 177 3.58 -3.80 30.16
CA THR A 177 2.43 -4.57 29.64
C THR A 177 2.80 -5.60 28.57
N GLY A 178 4.01 -5.53 28.02
CA GLY A 178 4.43 -6.36 26.89
C GLY A 178 3.71 -6.01 25.59
N TYR A 179 3.90 -6.85 24.56
CA TYR A 179 3.32 -6.65 23.22
C TYR A 179 1.97 -7.37 23.02
N ALA A 180 1.20 -7.53 24.11
CA ALA A 180 -0.02 -8.34 24.08
C ALA A 180 -1.16 -7.72 23.23
N ASP A 181 -1.22 -6.40 23.14
CA ASP A 181 -2.26 -5.71 22.40
C ASP A 181 -1.85 -5.46 20.93
N LEU A 182 -2.25 -6.36 20.06
CA LEU A 182 -2.01 -6.20 18.60
C LEU A 182 -3.08 -5.27 18.02
N LYS A 183 -2.86 -3.97 18.15
CA LYS A 183 -3.78 -2.93 17.70
C LYS A 183 -3.02 -1.69 17.22
N GLY A 184 -3.72 -0.79 16.56
CA GLY A 184 -3.16 0.46 16.08
C GLY A 184 -4.16 1.34 15.36
N THR A 185 -3.64 2.28 14.60
CA THR A 185 -4.42 3.26 13.86
C THR A 185 -4.16 3.13 12.36
N LEU A 186 -5.23 3.03 11.57
CA LEU A 186 -5.22 3.30 10.14
C LEU A 186 -5.32 4.82 9.96
N ARG A 187 -4.35 5.43 9.27
CA ARG A 187 -4.31 6.86 8.97
C ARG A 187 -4.24 7.07 7.48
N ILE A 188 -5.03 7.99 6.98
CA ILE A 188 -5.14 8.31 5.56
C ILE A 188 -4.97 9.81 5.43
N LYS A 189 -4.03 10.25 4.60
CA LYS A 189 -3.76 11.69 4.38
C LYS A 189 -3.81 11.99 2.91
N TRP A 190 -4.57 13.03 2.54
CA TRP A 190 -4.53 13.59 1.20
C TRP A 190 -5.18 14.98 1.19
N GLY A 191 -4.63 15.91 0.38
CA GLY A 191 -5.04 17.31 0.47
C GLY A 191 -4.80 17.86 1.86
N THR A 192 -5.78 18.55 2.41
CA THR A 192 -5.74 19.09 3.78
C THR A 192 -6.42 18.20 4.82
N THR A 193 -6.83 16.98 4.43
CA THR A 193 -7.61 16.09 5.29
C THR A 193 -6.79 14.89 5.74
N GLU A 194 -6.81 14.60 7.03
CA GLU A 194 -6.42 13.33 7.62
C GLU A 194 -7.66 12.62 8.13
N LEU A 195 -7.79 11.35 7.75
CA LEU A 195 -8.83 10.45 8.21
C LEU A 195 -8.20 9.35 9.06
N THR A 196 -8.88 8.93 10.13
CA THR A 196 -8.38 7.88 11.01
C THR A 196 -9.48 6.92 11.46
N THR A 197 -9.10 5.67 11.67
CA THR A 197 -9.85 4.66 12.42
C THR A 197 -8.89 3.70 13.09
N THR A 198 -9.37 2.88 14.02
CA THR A 198 -8.54 1.90 14.73
C THR A 198 -8.58 0.55 14.02
N TRP A 199 -7.55 -0.24 14.22
CA TRP A 199 -7.55 -1.67 13.93
C TRP A 199 -7.04 -2.46 15.12
N ARG A 200 -7.51 -3.69 15.30
CA ARG A 200 -6.98 -4.64 16.29
C ARG A 200 -7.12 -6.07 15.77
N VAL A 201 -6.22 -6.92 16.19
CA VAL A 201 -6.32 -8.37 15.95
C VAL A 201 -7.29 -8.97 16.95
N ASP A 202 -8.20 -9.78 16.46
CA ASP A 202 -9.13 -10.54 17.29
C ASP A 202 -8.43 -11.86 17.70
N GLN A 203 -8.25 -12.06 19.00
CA GLN A 203 -7.63 -13.25 19.62
C GLN A 203 -8.71 -14.18 20.17
#